data_48efa32c0cda69d0277e729342e80fbe
#
_entry.id   48efa32c0cda69d0277e729342e80fbe
#
_cell.length_a   1.000
_cell.length_b   1.000
_cell.length_c   1.000
_cell.angle_alpha   90.00
_cell.angle_beta   90.00
_cell.angle_gamma   90.00
#
_symmetry.space_group_name_H-M   'P 1'
#
loop_
_entity.id
_entity.type
_entity.pdbx_description
1 polymer ?
#
loop_
_entity_poly.entity_id
_entity_poly.type
_entity_poly.pdbx_seq_one_letter_code
_entity_poly.pdbx_strand_id
1 'polypeptide(L)'
;MLIRIVRMTFQPEKTGDFLTIFQNSKEKIRAFEGCNHVELLQDYNHPNVYSTYSLWDSEDHLNAYRESELFGGVWKATKTLFADKPQAWSYKSV
;
A
#
# COMPACT_ATOMS: atom_id res chain seq x y z
N MET A 1 16.03 -8.95 -0.08
CA MET A 1 14.97 -8.00 0.25
C MET A 1 13.83 -8.11 -0.76
N LEU A 2 12.61 -8.07 -0.28
CA LEU A 2 11.43 -8.16 -1.13
C LEU A 2 10.90 -6.77 -1.44
N ILE A 3 10.57 -6.52 -2.71
CA ILE A 3 9.93 -5.28 -3.17
C ILE A 3 8.46 -5.60 -3.40
N ARG A 4 7.56 -4.85 -2.74
CA ARG A 4 6.11 -5.04 -2.89
C ARG A 4 5.49 -3.80 -3.54
N ILE A 5 4.78 -4.02 -4.64
CA ILE A 5 4.06 -2.95 -5.34
C ILE A 5 2.58 -3.31 -5.36
N VAL A 6 1.74 -2.38 -4.90
CA VAL A 6 0.28 -2.54 -4.92
C VAL A 6 -0.30 -1.36 -5.69
N ARG A 7 -0.88 -1.64 -6.86
CA ARG A 7 -1.52 -0.63 -7.71
C ARG A 7 -3.01 -0.56 -7.39
N MET A 8 -3.49 0.65 -7.16
CA MET A 8 -4.87 0.90 -6.73
C MET A 8 -5.49 2.00 -7.61
N THR A 9 -6.67 1.73 -8.12
CA THR A 9 -7.46 2.71 -8.88
C THR A 9 -8.64 3.13 -8.02
N PHE A 10 -8.70 4.43 -7.71
CA PHE A 10 -9.73 4.97 -6.84
C PHE A 10 -10.83 5.68 -7.64
N GLN A 11 -12.02 5.75 -7.05
CA GLN A 11 -13.04 6.67 -7.53
C GLN A 11 -12.45 8.09 -7.45
N PRO A 12 -12.49 8.89 -8.54
CA PRO A 12 -11.77 10.16 -8.56
C PRO A 12 -12.13 11.10 -7.41
N GLU A 13 -13.38 11.14 -7.00
CA GLU A 13 -13.86 12.00 -5.91
C GLU A 13 -13.44 11.50 -4.52
N LYS A 14 -12.84 10.29 -4.44
CA LYS A 14 -12.45 9.67 -3.18
C LYS A 14 -10.93 9.61 -2.98
N THR A 15 -10.16 10.17 -3.89
CA THR A 15 -8.69 10.17 -3.77
C THR A 15 -8.21 10.91 -2.52
N GLY A 16 -8.88 12.01 -2.16
CA GLY A 16 -8.55 12.75 -0.94
C GLY A 16 -8.74 11.92 0.32
N ASP A 17 -9.79 11.11 0.37
CA ASP A 17 -10.05 10.22 1.50
C ASP A 17 -8.94 9.17 1.61
N PHE A 18 -8.51 8.61 0.49
CA PHE A 18 -7.39 7.66 0.50
C PHE A 18 -6.10 8.30 0.98
N LEU A 19 -5.77 9.49 0.50
CA LEU A 19 -4.56 10.19 0.93
C LEU A 19 -4.54 10.42 2.44
N THR A 20 -5.68 10.76 3.02
CA THR A 20 -5.80 10.92 4.48
C THR A 20 -5.53 9.59 5.21
N ILE A 21 -6.12 8.49 4.72
CA ILE A 21 -5.88 7.16 5.30
C ILE A 21 -4.40 6.81 5.23
N PHE A 22 -3.78 7.02 4.08
CA PHE A 22 -2.36 6.68 3.91
C PHE A 22 -1.46 7.53 4.79
N GLN A 23 -1.68 8.83 4.84
CA GLN A 23 -0.89 9.74 5.69
C GLN A 23 -0.97 9.38 7.16
N ASN A 24 -2.16 8.97 7.62
CA ASN A 24 -2.35 8.55 9.01
C ASN A 24 -1.74 7.19 9.32
N SER A 25 -1.45 6.39 8.31
CA SER A 25 -0.96 5.01 8.47
C SER A 25 0.51 4.84 8.13
N LYS A 26 1.07 5.74 7.35
CA LYS A 26 2.42 5.60 6.76
C LYS A 26 3.49 5.27 7.80
N GLU A 27 3.55 6.03 8.88
CA GLU A 27 4.58 5.84 9.90
C GLU A 27 4.42 4.51 10.62
N LYS A 28 3.18 4.09 10.87
CA LYS A 28 2.88 2.81 11.50
C LYS A 28 3.28 1.64 10.61
N ILE A 29 3.03 1.75 9.31
CA ILE A 29 3.45 0.74 8.33
C ILE A 29 4.97 0.69 8.28
N ARG A 30 5.62 1.86 8.20
CA ARG A 30 7.09 1.94 8.15
C ARG A 30 7.74 1.35 9.40
N ALA A 31 7.12 1.47 10.55
CA ALA A 31 7.61 0.93 11.80
C ALA A 31 7.30 -0.55 12.01
N PHE A 32 6.51 -1.15 11.14
CA PHE A 32 6.19 -2.58 11.26
C PHE A 32 7.44 -3.42 11.07
N GLU A 33 7.58 -4.49 11.85
CA GLU A 33 8.78 -5.34 11.82
C GLU A 33 9.02 -5.87 10.42
N GLY A 34 10.25 -5.68 9.94
CA GLY A 34 10.67 -6.13 8.62
C GLY A 34 10.40 -5.14 7.50
N CYS A 35 9.67 -4.05 7.76
CA CYS A 35 9.46 -2.99 6.77
C CYS A 35 10.64 -2.02 6.76
N ASN A 36 11.31 -1.88 5.62
CA ASN A 36 12.47 -1.01 5.48
C ASN A 36 12.16 0.30 4.75
N HIS A 37 11.06 0.34 4.02
CA HIS A 37 10.66 1.53 3.29
C HIS A 37 9.20 1.40 2.88
N VAL A 38 8.49 2.50 2.87
CA VAL A 38 7.15 2.60 2.27
C VAL A 38 6.97 4.00 1.70
N GLU A 39 6.51 4.06 0.46
CA GLU A 39 6.16 5.32 -0.17
C GLU A 39 4.94 5.13 -1.06
N LEU A 40 4.25 6.23 -1.31
CA LEU A 40 3.11 6.27 -2.19
C LEU A 40 3.51 6.96 -3.49
N LEU A 41 3.21 6.31 -4.62
CA LEU A 41 3.46 6.83 -5.94
C LEU A 41 2.12 7.14 -6.61
N GLN A 42 2.03 8.25 -7.31
CA GLN A 42 0.88 8.57 -8.14
C GLN A 42 1.21 8.24 -9.58
N ASP A 43 0.28 7.61 -10.31
CA ASP A 43 0.47 7.36 -11.73
C ASP A 43 0.66 8.70 -12.47
N TYR A 44 1.66 8.75 -13.36
CA TYR A 44 2.03 9.99 -14.03
C TYR A 44 0.89 10.56 -14.87
N ASN A 45 0.08 9.67 -15.48
CA ASN A 45 -0.96 10.05 -16.42
C ASN A 45 -2.39 9.94 -15.86
N HIS A 46 -2.57 9.29 -14.70
CA HIS A 46 -3.89 9.02 -14.13
C HIS A 46 -3.92 9.46 -12.67
N PRO A 47 -4.47 10.64 -12.36
CA PRO A 47 -4.40 11.20 -11.01
C PRO A 47 -5.16 10.41 -9.95
N ASN A 48 -6.06 9.50 -10.34
CA ASN A 48 -6.78 8.64 -9.42
C ASN A 48 -6.16 7.25 -9.24
N VAL A 49 -4.96 7.03 -9.79
CA VAL A 49 -4.23 5.77 -9.69
C VAL A 49 -2.99 5.97 -8.85
N TYR A 50 -2.86 5.18 -7.80
CA TYR A 50 -1.72 5.22 -6.88
C TYR A 50 -1.14 3.84 -6.71
N SER A 51 0.15 3.79 -6.41
CA SER A 51 0.81 2.55 -6.04
C SER A 51 1.60 2.74 -4.76
N THR A 52 1.51 1.78 -3.85
CA THR A 52 2.44 1.72 -2.73
C THR A 52 3.68 0.95 -3.17
N TYR A 53 4.83 1.48 -2.81
CA TYR A 53 6.12 0.85 -3.02
C TYR A 53 6.72 0.61 -1.64
N SER A 54 6.93 -0.65 -1.29
CA SER A 54 7.46 -1.00 0.02
C SER A 54 8.54 -2.06 -0.07
N LEU A 55 9.47 -2.01 0.89
CA LEU A 55 10.59 -2.94 0.96
C LEU A 55 10.49 -3.72 2.28
N TRP A 56 10.63 -5.04 2.18
CA TRP A 56 10.49 -5.97 3.30
C TRP A 56 11.71 -6.87 3.41
N ASP A 57 12.10 -7.20 4.63
CA ASP A 57 13.24 -8.11 4.87
C ASP A 57 13.02 -9.48 4.24
N SER A 58 11.78 -9.97 4.28
CA SER A 58 11.43 -11.28 3.74
C SER A 58 9.94 -11.37 3.43
N GLU A 59 9.55 -12.43 2.73
CA GLU A 59 8.15 -12.73 2.47
C GLU A 59 7.39 -13.00 3.78
N ASP A 60 8.03 -13.63 4.76
CA ASP A 60 7.41 -13.90 6.06
C ASP A 60 7.04 -12.59 6.78
N HIS A 61 7.90 -11.58 6.71
CA HIS A 61 7.61 -10.27 7.29
C HIS A 61 6.44 -9.58 6.57
N LEU A 62 6.41 -9.64 5.23
CA LEU A 62 5.29 -9.11 4.47
C LEU A 62 3.98 -9.82 4.83
N ASN A 63 4.01 -11.14 4.94
CA ASN A 63 2.83 -11.93 5.29
C ASN A 63 2.35 -11.61 6.71
N ALA A 64 3.26 -11.46 7.66
CA ALA A 64 2.90 -11.04 9.02
C ALA A 64 2.20 -9.69 9.03
N TYR A 65 2.70 -8.73 8.23
CA TYR A 65 2.05 -7.43 8.07
C TYR A 65 0.65 -7.58 7.49
N ARG A 66 0.49 -8.38 6.44
CA ARG A 66 -0.81 -8.58 5.76
C ARG A 66 -1.84 -9.26 6.66
N GLU A 67 -1.41 -10.00 7.67
CA GLU A 67 -2.28 -10.65 8.66
C GLU A 67 -2.51 -9.77 9.89
N SER A 68 -1.87 -8.61 9.98
CA SER A 68 -1.95 -7.74 11.15
C SER A 68 -3.25 -6.95 11.22
N GLU A 69 -3.58 -6.50 12.43
CA GLU A 69 -4.71 -5.59 12.64
C GLU A 69 -4.48 -4.24 11.93
N LEU A 70 -3.24 -3.78 11.90
CA LEU A 70 -2.89 -2.55 11.20
C LEU A 70 -3.28 -2.63 9.73
N PHE A 71 -2.83 -3.66 9.04
CA PHE A 71 -3.17 -3.87 7.63
C PHE A 71 -4.67 -4.05 7.45
N GLY A 72 -5.31 -4.86 8.29
CA GLY A 72 -6.73 -5.13 8.20
C GLY A 72 -7.57 -3.86 8.29
N GLY A 73 -7.24 -2.97 9.21
CA GLY A 73 -7.93 -1.69 9.37
C GLY A 73 -7.72 -0.75 8.20
N VAL A 74 -6.49 -0.60 7.76
CA VAL A 74 -6.15 0.25 6.61
C VAL A 74 -6.81 -0.28 5.34
N TRP A 75 -6.73 -1.58 5.11
CA TRP A 75 -7.28 -2.20 3.90
C TRP A 75 -8.80 -2.11 3.86
N LYS A 76 -9.47 -2.38 4.98
CA LYS A 76 -10.93 -2.28 5.08
C LYS A 76 -11.42 -0.89 4.70
N ALA A 77 -10.75 0.15 5.18
CA ALA A 77 -11.11 1.53 4.84
C ALA A 77 -10.77 1.85 3.38
N THR A 78 -9.63 1.38 2.89
CA THR A 78 -9.14 1.68 1.55
C THR A 78 -9.98 1.03 0.46
N LYS A 79 -10.37 -0.23 0.63
CA LYS A 79 -11.06 -0.98 -0.43
C LYS A 79 -12.43 -0.41 -0.78
N THR A 80 -13.08 0.30 0.14
CA THR A 80 -14.36 0.94 -0.14
C THR A 80 -14.26 2.10 -1.12
N LEU A 81 -13.04 2.57 -1.37
CA LEU A 81 -12.76 3.74 -2.21
C LEU A 81 -12.37 3.37 -3.65
N PHE A 82 -12.22 2.08 -3.94
CA PHE A 82 -11.77 1.62 -5.25
C PHE A 82 -12.81 1.84 -6.33
N ALA A 83 -12.32 2.20 -7.52
CA ALA A 83 -13.11 2.18 -8.76
C ALA A 83 -12.89 0.88 -9.53
N ASP A 84 -11.76 0.19 -9.28
CA ASP A 84 -11.39 -1.05 -9.96
C ASP A 84 -10.63 -1.95 -8.99
N LYS A 85 -10.42 -3.21 -9.37
CA LYS A 85 -9.70 -4.17 -8.54
C LYS A 85 -8.23 -3.77 -8.38
N PRO A 86 -7.69 -3.86 -7.16
CA PRO A 86 -6.26 -3.62 -6.96
C PRO A 86 -5.43 -4.75 -7.56
N GLN A 87 -4.19 -4.43 -7.92
CA GLN A 87 -3.22 -5.39 -8.42
C GLN A 87 -1.98 -5.32 -7.54
N ALA A 88 -1.37 -6.47 -7.27
CA ALA A 88 -0.22 -6.53 -6.38
C ALA A 88 0.84 -7.47 -6.94
N TRP A 89 2.10 -7.08 -6.80
CA TRP A 89 3.25 -7.83 -7.27
C TRP A 89 4.36 -7.81 -6.22
N SER A 90 5.12 -8.89 -6.18
CA SER A 90 6.33 -8.98 -5.38
C SER A 90 7.52 -9.20 -6.30
N TYR A 91 8.60 -8.48 -6.06
CA TYR A 91 9.82 -8.56 -6.85
C TYR A 91 11.03 -8.70 -5.94
N LYS A 92 12.12 -9.16 -6.51
CA LYS A 92 13.44 -9.10 -5.87
C LYS A 92 14.42 -8.48 -6.85
N SER A 93 15.42 -7.78 -6.32
CA SER A 93 16.50 -7.25 -7.14
C SER A 93 17.36 -8.40 -7.67
N VAL A 94 17.80 -8.31 -8.89
CA VAL A 94 18.65 -9.34 -9.54
C VAL A 94 20.11 -8.93 -9.49
#